data_0204fae429a025391812c344f285ed58
#
_entry.id   0204fae429a025391812c344f285ed58
#
_cell.length_a   1.000
_cell.length_b   1.000
_cell.length_c   1.000
_cell.angle_alpha   90.00
_cell.angle_beta   90.00
_cell.angle_gamma   90.00
#
_symmetry.space_group_name_H-M   'P 1'
#
loop_
_entity.id
_entity.type
_entity.pdbx_description
1 polymer ?
#
loop_
_entity_poly.entity_id
_entity_poly.type
_entity_poly.pdbx_seq_one_letter_code
_entity_poly.pdbx_strand_id
1 'polypeptide(L)'
;MRKEPSGSRDGNVKRRPVRRMPENTRKTGVKCVWKPGAMLFPLPVVMITSMGKDGRPNICTVAWTGTICSDPPMVSISLRKERYSYDLIRGSREFVVNVPSVRQIRVTDYCGVVSGREVDKFEKTGLTPAPASALKTPLILECPLNLECSVKKTLELGSHTMFIAEVVAVQVNAGLMTPSGRLALEKAGLAAFAHGGYYALGKKLGFFGYSVQKKKTNRK
;
A
#
# COMPACT_ATOMS: atom_id res chain seq x y z
N MET A 1 -55.13 17.94 7.48
CA MET A 1 -54.92 16.51 7.12
C MET A 1 -54.43 16.44 5.68
N ARG A 2 -53.14 16.23 5.47
CA ARG A 2 -52.55 15.85 4.16
C ARG A 2 -51.67 14.64 4.41
N LYS A 3 -52.02 13.53 3.71
CA LYS A 3 -51.35 12.22 3.80
C LYS A 3 -49.98 12.27 3.07
N GLU A 4 -48.99 11.77 3.73
CA GLU A 4 -47.68 11.44 3.09
C GLU A 4 -47.82 10.10 2.31
N PRO A 5 -47.11 9.96 1.16
CA PRO A 5 -46.99 8.68 0.52
C PRO A 5 -45.69 7.97 0.97
N SER A 6 -45.87 6.87 1.69
CA SER A 6 -44.85 5.85 1.93
C SER A 6 -44.50 5.13 0.63
N GLY A 7 -43.25 5.16 0.24
CA GLY A 7 -42.71 4.44 -0.91
C GLY A 7 -41.33 3.88 -0.64
N SER A 8 -41.27 2.74 0.09
CA SER A 8 -40.06 1.92 0.16
C SER A 8 -39.86 1.24 -1.19
N ARG A 9 -38.79 1.60 -1.89
CA ARG A 9 -38.31 0.81 -3.04
C ARG A 9 -37.10 0.00 -2.59
N ASP A 10 -37.38 -1.18 -2.01
CA ASP A 10 -36.39 -2.24 -1.88
C ASP A 10 -36.06 -2.80 -3.27
N GLY A 11 -35.01 -2.27 -3.88
CA GLY A 11 -34.42 -2.78 -5.10
C GLY A 11 -33.72 -4.11 -4.84
N ASN A 12 -34.49 -5.21 -4.88
CA ASN A 12 -33.97 -6.57 -4.82
C ASN A 12 -33.12 -6.87 -6.06
N VAL A 13 -31.81 -6.53 -6.00
CA VAL A 13 -30.84 -6.89 -7.02
C VAL A 13 -30.63 -8.40 -6.95
N LYS A 14 -31.38 -9.15 -7.77
CA LYS A 14 -31.21 -10.60 -7.95
C LYS A 14 -29.75 -10.87 -8.33
N ARG A 15 -28.96 -11.39 -7.39
CA ARG A 15 -27.61 -11.90 -7.66
C ARG A 15 -27.73 -13.05 -8.66
N ARG A 16 -27.27 -12.85 -9.89
CA ARG A 16 -27.16 -13.94 -10.87
C ARG A 16 -26.26 -15.03 -10.28
N PRO A 17 -26.68 -16.30 -10.31
CA PRO A 17 -25.86 -17.39 -9.80
C PRO A 17 -24.55 -17.46 -10.58
N VAL A 18 -23.44 -17.60 -9.86
CA VAL A 18 -22.12 -17.85 -10.46
C VAL A 18 -22.18 -19.18 -11.20
N ARG A 19 -22.11 -19.15 -12.51
CA ARG A 19 -22.14 -20.34 -13.36
C ARG A 19 -20.93 -21.21 -13.00
N ARG A 20 -21.15 -22.41 -12.47
CA ARG A 20 -20.06 -23.38 -12.24
C ARG A 20 -19.38 -23.65 -13.57
N MET A 21 -18.07 -23.45 -13.61
CA MET A 21 -17.25 -23.72 -14.78
C MET A 21 -17.18 -25.23 -15.01
N PRO A 22 -17.28 -25.73 -16.27
CA PRO A 22 -17.10 -27.14 -16.56
C PRO A 22 -15.68 -27.57 -16.19
N GLU A 23 -15.53 -28.79 -15.67
CA GLU A 23 -14.28 -29.35 -15.16
C GLU A 23 -13.13 -29.42 -16.20
N ASN A 24 -13.42 -29.23 -17.47
CA ASN A 24 -12.49 -29.45 -18.58
C ASN A 24 -11.83 -28.15 -19.12
N THR A 25 -11.86 -27.02 -18.40
CA THR A 25 -11.27 -25.75 -18.85
C THR A 25 -9.80 -25.55 -18.43
N ARG A 26 -9.06 -26.60 -18.07
CA ARG A 26 -7.61 -26.53 -17.83
C ARG A 26 -6.74 -26.39 -19.09
N LYS A 27 -7.36 -26.14 -20.26
CA LYS A 27 -6.60 -25.81 -21.48
C LYS A 27 -6.03 -24.40 -21.32
N THR A 28 -4.69 -24.29 -21.28
CA THR A 28 -3.96 -23.02 -21.33
C THR A 28 -4.41 -22.22 -22.56
N GLY A 29 -4.84 -20.96 -22.34
CA GLY A 29 -5.27 -20.04 -23.41
C GLY A 29 -6.76 -19.76 -23.49
N VAL A 30 -7.65 -20.48 -22.82
CA VAL A 30 -9.08 -20.15 -22.77
C VAL A 30 -9.31 -19.11 -21.69
N LYS A 31 -9.87 -17.95 -22.07
CA LYS A 31 -10.25 -16.88 -21.11
C LYS A 31 -11.74 -16.89 -20.86
N CYS A 32 -12.14 -16.63 -19.63
CA CYS A 32 -13.53 -16.36 -19.28
C CYS A 32 -13.72 -14.89 -18.89
N VAL A 33 -14.91 -14.37 -19.18
CA VAL A 33 -15.27 -13.02 -18.74
C VAL A 33 -15.59 -13.06 -17.26
N TRP A 34 -14.90 -12.22 -16.47
CA TRP A 34 -15.14 -12.03 -15.05
C TRP A 34 -15.86 -10.70 -14.80
N LYS A 35 -16.48 -10.56 -13.63
CA LYS A 35 -17.10 -9.30 -13.23
C LYS A 35 -16.01 -8.22 -13.01
N PRO A 36 -16.31 -6.94 -13.29
CA PRO A 36 -15.40 -5.84 -12.96
C PRO A 36 -15.03 -5.84 -11.47
N GLY A 37 -13.76 -5.58 -11.17
CA GLY A 37 -13.23 -5.56 -9.80
C GLY A 37 -11.79 -5.05 -9.73
N ALA A 38 -11.33 -4.77 -8.52
CA ALA A 38 -9.96 -4.35 -8.27
C ALA A 38 -9.02 -5.57 -8.35
N MET A 39 -8.61 -5.94 -9.57
CA MET A 39 -7.89 -7.17 -9.88
C MET A 39 -6.43 -6.93 -10.33
N LEU A 40 -5.92 -5.72 -10.19
CA LEU A 40 -4.51 -5.44 -10.47
C LEU A 40 -3.64 -5.95 -9.31
N PHE A 41 -2.94 -7.06 -9.50
CA PHE A 41 -2.05 -7.70 -8.53
C PHE A 41 -0.75 -8.15 -9.21
N PRO A 42 0.37 -8.31 -8.46
CA PRO A 42 0.53 -8.02 -7.04
C PRO A 42 0.63 -6.51 -6.76
N LEU A 43 0.30 -6.13 -5.52
CA LEU A 43 0.42 -4.76 -5.04
C LEU A 43 1.53 -4.66 -3.98
N PRO A 44 2.18 -3.50 -3.81
CA PRO A 44 2.93 -3.25 -2.58
C PRO A 44 1.96 -3.30 -1.39
N VAL A 45 2.48 -3.71 -0.24
CA VAL A 45 1.77 -3.57 1.03
C VAL A 45 2.63 -2.74 1.97
N VAL A 46 2.07 -1.66 2.50
CA VAL A 46 2.82 -0.69 3.29
C VAL A 46 2.06 -0.30 4.55
N MET A 47 2.79 0.09 5.58
CA MET A 47 2.24 0.72 6.77
C MET A 47 2.36 2.24 6.62
N ILE A 48 1.25 2.95 6.68
CA ILE A 48 1.20 4.41 6.63
C ILE A 48 1.14 4.94 8.06
N THR A 49 2.14 5.71 8.46
CA THR A 49 2.04 6.50 9.67
C THR A 49 1.46 7.87 9.37
N SER A 50 0.67 8.36 10.30
CA SER A 50 0.02 9.67 10.27
C SER A 50 -0.11 10.18 11.70
N MET A 51 -0.13 11.50 11.90
CA MET A 51 -0.18 12.09 13.22
C MET A 51 -1.23 13.20 13.26
N GLY A 52 -1.99 13.24 14.35
CA GLY A 52 -2.97 14.26 14.62
C GLY A 52 -2.34 15.54 15.22
N LYS A 53 -3.15 16.58 15.37
CA LYS A 53 -2.75 17.84 16.05
C LYS A 53 -2.41 17.62 17.52
N ASP A 54 -2.92 16.57 18.13
CA ASP A 54 -2.66 16.13 19.51
C ASP A 54 -1.30 15.44 19.69
N GLY A 55 -0.54 15.29 18.60
CA GLY A 55 0.77 14.63 18.60
C GLY A 55 0.71 13.10 18.68
N ARG A 56 -0.48 12.48 18.66
CA ARG A 56 -0.62 11.02 18.72
C ARG A 56 -0.45 10.40 17.33
N PRO A 57 0.56 9.54 17.13
CA PRO A 57 0.75 8.87 15.85
C PRO A 57 -0.20 7.68 15.71
N ASN A 58 -0.55 7.35 14.47
CA ASN A 58 -1.33 6.17 14.13
C ASN A 58 -0.72 5.44 12.95
N ILE A 59 -1.00 4.14 12.84
CA ILE A 59 -0.55 3.29 11.74
C ILE A 59 -1.79 2.73 11.00
N CYS A 60 -1.76 2.73 9.67
CA CYS A 60 -2.77 2.08 8.84
C CYS A 60 -2.11 1.32 7.70
N THR A 61 -2.51 0.06 7.48
CA THR A 61 -2.00 -0.71 6.34
C THR A 61 -2.75 -0.37 5.07
N VAL A 62 -1.99 -0.16 4.00
CA VAL A 62 -2.50 0.22 2.69
C VAL A 62 -1.84 -0.65 1.61
N ALA A 63 -2.67 -1.20 0.71
CA ALA A 63 -2.24 -1.86 -0.52
C ALA A 63 -2.61 -1.04 -1.78
N TRP A 64 -3.57 -0.12 -1.68
CA TRP A 64 -3.91 0.80 -2.77
C TRP A 64 -2.92 1.97 -2.79
N THR A 65 -1.68 1.70 -3.24
CA THR A 65 -0.55 2.64 -3.25
C THR A 65 0.39 2.34 -4.41
N GLY A 66 1.17 3.33 -4.83
CA GLY A 66 2.17 3.17 -5.88
C GLY A 66 2.91 4.46 -6.19
N THR A 67 4.06 4.32 -6.86
CA THR A 67 4.81 5.44 -7.45
C THR A 67 4.07 5.95 -8.68
N ILE A 68 3.89 7.26 -8.79
CA ILE A 68 3.10 7.89 -9.86
C ILE A 68 3.88 8.91 -10.69
N CYS A 69 5.01 9.40 -10.17
CA CYS A 69 5.89 10.32 -10.89
C CYS A 69 7.34 10.12 -10.41
N SER A 70 8.31 10.31 -11.32
CA SER A 70 9.73 10.18 -11.00
C SER A 70 10.40 11.54 -10.74
N ASP A 71 9.93 12.60 -11.38
CA ASP A 71 10.43 13.95 -11.22
C ASP A 71 9.26 14.96 -11.31
N PRO A 72 8.89 15.60 -10.20
CA PRO A 72 9.33 15.27 -8.83
C PRO A 72 8.92 13.85 -8.41
N PRO A 73 9.61 13.22 -7.44
CA PRO A 73 9.26 11.87 -6.99
C PRO A 73 7.93 11.92 -6.23
N MET A 74 6.93 11.19 -6.72
CA MET A 74 5.58 11.19 -6.13
C MET A 74 5.04 9.79 -5.95
N VAL A 75 4.27 9.64 -4.88
CA VAL A 75 3.49 8.43 -4.59
C VAL A 75 2.02 8.78 -4.37
N SER A 76 1.15 7.79 -4.52
CA SER A 76 -0.25 7.89 -4.11
C SER A 76 -0.58 6.83 -3.07
N ILE A 77 -1.50 7.17 -2.16
CA ILE A 77 -2.20 6.23 -1.30
C ILE A 77 -3.70 6.49 -1.40
N SER A 78 -4.51 5.43 -1.40
CA SER A 78 -5.97 5.56 -1.40
C SER A 78 -6.55 4.98 -0.12
N LEU A 79 -7.28 5.80 0.63
CA LEU A 79 -7.89 5.46 1.90
C LEU A 79 -9.41 5.59 1.84
N ARG A 80 -10.12 4.73 2.54
CA ARG A 80 -11.54 4.92 2.82
C ARG A 80 -11.72 6.02 3.87
N LYS A 81 -12.79 6.81 3.75
CA LYS A 81 -13.09 7.93 4.67
C LYS A 81 -13.30 7.47 6.12
N GLU A 82 -13.73 6.22 6.33
CA GLU A 82 -13.95 5.64 7.67
C GLU A 82 -12.65 5.35 8.42
N ARG A 83 -11.52 5.26 7.72
CA ARG A 83 -10.22 4.98 8.34
C ARG A 83 -9.75 6.18 9.16
N TYR A 84 -9.33 5.95 10.40
CA TYR A 84 -8.85 7.02 11.29
C TYR A 84 -7.71 7.83 10.67
N SER A 85 -6.76 7.18 9.98
CA SER A 85 -5.67 7.86 9.27
C SER A 85 -6.14 8.84 8.18
N TYR A 86 -7.37 8.67 7.63
CA TYR A 86 -7.92 9.60 6.66
C TYR A 86 -8.03 11.02 7.22
N ASP A 87 -8.64 11.16 8.40
CA ASP A 87 -8.81 12.46 9.06
C ASP A 87 -7.45 13.07 9.44
N LEU A 88 -6.53 12.24 9.95
CA LEU A 88 -5.20 12.67 10.34
C LEU A 88 -4.41 13.24 9.15
N ILE A 89 -4.36 12.50 8.02
CA ILE A 89 -3.65 12.92 6.80
C ILE A 89 -4.31 14.12 6.15
N ARG A 90 -5.65 14.17 6.14
CA ARG A 90 -6.38 15.34 5.65
C ARG A 90 -6.03 16.61 6.41
N GLY A 91 -5.87 16.49 7.72
CA GLY A 91 -5.57 17.61 8.62
C GLY A 91 -4.09 18.03 8.59
N SER A 92 -3.16 17.08 8.65
CA SER A 92 -1.72 17.34 8.69
C SER A 92 -1.11 17.62 7.32
N ARG A 93 -1.69 17.09 6.26
CA ARG A 93 -1.16 17.11 4.89
C ARG A 93 0.17 16.37 4.73
N GLU A 94 0.46 15.43 5.64
CA GLU A 94 1.68 14.64 5.61
C GLU A 94 1.43 13.21 6.09
N PHE A 95 2.27 12.28 5.63
CA PHE A 95 2.31 10.90 6.08
C PHE A 95 3.67 10.28 5.75
N VAL A 96 4.01 9.16 6.41
CA VAL A 96 5.19 8.37 6.02
C VAL A 96 4.73 7.01 5.50
N VAL A 97 5.26 6.62 4.34
CA VAL A 97 5.12 5.27 3.80
C VAL A 97 6.24 4.42 4.39
N ASN A 98 5.90 3.47 5.25
CA ASN A 98 6.84 2.52 5.84
C ASN A 98 6.69 1.19 5.11
N VAL A 99 7.72 0.77 4.37
CA VAL A 99 7.72 -0.46 3.59
C VAL A 99 8.18 -1.61 4.49
N PRO A 100 7.31 -2.56 4.86
CA PRO A 100 7.68 -3.64 5.77
C PRO A 100 8.48 -4.74 5.06
N SER A 101 9.27 -5.47 5.83
CA SER A 101 9.80 -6.76 5.41
C SER A 101 8.80 -7.89 5.70
N VAL A 102 9.07 -9.08 5.19
CA VAL A 102 8.26 -10.30 5.49
C VAL A 102 8.18 -10.60 7.00
N ARG A 103 9.15 -10.14 7.79
CA ARG A 103 9.15 -10.33 9.25
C ARG A 103 8.05 -9.52 9.94
N GLN A 104 7.59 -8.44 9.34
CA GLN A 104 6.57 -7.53 9.89
C GLN A 104 5.15 -7.82 9.36
N ILE A 105 4.94 -8.87 8.56
CA ILE A 105 3.64 -9.09 7.91
C ILE A 105 2.51 -9.26 8.93
N ARG A 106 2.73 -9.93 10.05
CA ARG A 106 1.72 -10.09 11.10
C ARG A 106 1.27 -8.74 11.68
N VAL A 107 2.21 -7.86 12.00
CA VAL A 107 1.87 -6.52 12.53
C VAL A 107 1.33 -5.61 11.44
N THR A 108 1.77 -5.80 10.18
CA THR A 108 1.21 -5.11 9.02
C THR A 108 -0.28 -5.46 8.86
N ASP A 109 -0.64 -6.73 8.92
CA ASP A 109 -2.05 -7.17 8.87
C ASP A 109 -2.85 -6.56 10.03
N TYR A 110 -2.36 -6.69 11.26
CA TYR A 110 -3.01 -6.13 12.45
C TYR A 110 -3.32 -4.63 12.29
N CYS A 111 -2.35 -3.83 11.82
CA CYS A 111 -2.52 -2.40 11.59
C CYS A 111 -3.57 -2.07 10.52
N GLY A 112 -3.85 -3.00 9.62
CA GLY A 112 -4.88 -2.88 8.59
C GLY A 112 -6.29 -3.21 9.07
N VAL A 113 -6.42 -4.06 10.09
CA VAL A 113 -7.72 -4.57 10.59
C VAL A 113 -8.24 -3.71 11.74
N VAL A 114 -7.40 -3.44 12.74
CA VAL A 114 -7.80 -2.75 13.98
C VAL A 114 -7.85 -1.23 13.77
N SER A 115 -8.80 -0.55 14.43
CA SER A 115 -8.93 0.90 14.39
C SER A 115 -7.99 1.60 15.37
N GLY A 116 -7.28 2.64 14.92
CA GLY A 116 -6.47 3.51 15.80
C GLY A 116 -7.30 4.46 16.67
N ARG A 117 -8.63 4.49 16.50
CA ARG A 117 -9.54 5.16 17.45
C ARG A 117 -9.72 4.35 18.74
N GLU A 118 -9.51 3.03 18.66
CA GLU A 118 -9.75 2.09 19.77
C GLU A 118 -8.47 1.72 20.51
N VAL A 119 -7.33 1.66 19.79
CA VAL A 119 -6.06 1.22 20.37
C VAL A 119 -4.88 2.07 19.91
N ASP A 120 -3.88 2.22 20.75
CA ASP A 120 -2.55 2.66 20.34
C ASP A 120 -1.83 1.49 19.66
N LYS A 121 -1.61 1.65 18.34
CA LYS A 121 -1.03 0.57 17.55
C LYS A 121 0.48 0.44 17.74
N PHE A 122 1.20 1.51 18.07
CA PHE A 122 2.61 1.41 18.41
C PHE A 122 2.81 0.59 19.68
N GLU A 123 2.06 0.91 20.73
CA GLU A 123 2.08 0.17 21.99
C GLU A 123 1.71 -1.31 21.79
N LYS A 124 0.59 -1.58 21.10
CA LYS A 124 0.07 -2.95 20.92
C LYS A 124 0.93 -3.84 20.03
N THR A 125 1.66 -3.27 19.10
CA THR A 125 2.50 -4.03 18.16
C THR A 125 3.97 -4.08 18.56
N GLY A 126 4.39 -3.23 19.49
CA GLY A 126 5.80 -3.06 19.87
C GLY A 126 6.65 -2.40 18.77
N LEU A 127 6.02 -1.79 17.75
CA LEU A 127 6.74 -1.01 16.75
C LEU A 127 7.22 0.30 17.38
N THR A 128 8.41 0.75 16.96
CA THR A 128 9.05 1.94 17.50
C THR A 128 8.82 3.14 16.61
N PRO A 129 8.12 4.21 17.09
CA PRO A 129 8.07 5.46 16.36
C PRO A 129 9.44 6.14 16.43
N ALA A 130 9.98 6.52 15.27
CA ALA A 130 11.25 7.25 15.19
C ALA A 130 11.06 8.59 14.45
N PRO A 131 11.89 9.62 14.76
CA PRO A 131 11.78 10.92 14.11
C PRO A 131 11.96 10.82 12.61
N ALA A 132 11.09 11.48 11.86
CA ALA A 132 11.29 11.78 10.45
C ALA A 132 12.32 12.91 10.30
N SER A 133 12.93 13.04 9.12
CA SER A 133 13.95 14.04 8.84
C SER A 133 13.36 15.36 8.33
N ALA A 134 12.24 15.31 7.63
CA ALA A 134 11.60 16.46 7.00
C ALA A 134 10.16 16.71 7.45
N LEU A 135 9.54 15.75 8.16
CA LEU A 135 8.14 15.82 8.61
C LEU A 135 8.02 15.74 10.13
N LYS A 136 6.84 16.11 10.65
CA LYS A 136 6.50 15.88 12.06
C LYS A 136 6.00 14.47 12.32
N THR A 137 5.36 13.85 11.33
CA THR A 137 4.83 12.48 11.41
C THR A 137 5.98 11.48 11.53
N PRO A 138 6.02 10.63 12.57
CA PRO A 138 7.11 9.68 12.77
C PRO A 138 7.10 8.56 11.74
N LEU A 139 8.27 7.96 11.51
CA LEU A 139 8.43 6.72 10.77
C LEU A 139 8.38 5.51 11.72
N ILE A 140 8.35 4.29 11.16
CA ILE A 140 8.49 3.02 11.88
C ILE A 140 9.94 2.55 11.74
N LEU A 141 10.66 2.50 12.86
CA LEU A 141 12.10 2.20 12.89
C LEU A 141 12.45 0.83 12.30
N GLU A 142 11.60 -0.17 12.55
CA GLU A 142 11.84 -1.56 12.12
C GLU A 142 11.64 -1.76 10.61
N CYS A 143 11.00 -0.81 9.90
CA CYS A 143 10.83 -0.90 8.47
C CYS A 143 12.12 -0.58 7.72
N PRO A 144 12.53 -1.44 6.75
CA PRO A 144 13.80 -1.26 6.03
C PRO A 144 13.84 -0.02 5.13
N LEU A 145 12.70 0.56 4.79
CA LEU A 145 12.56 1.72 3.90
C LEU A 145 11.37 2.57 4.36
N ASN A 146 11.59 3.88 4.45
CA ASN A 146 10.60 4.87 4.86
C ASN A 146 10.62 6.03 3.86
N LEU A 147 9.45 6.43 3.35
CA LEU A 147 9.27 7.55 2.43
C LEU A 147 8.45 8.62 3.14
N GLU A 148 9.04 9.77 3.37
CA GLU A 148 8.38 10.93 3.97
C GLU A 148 7.63 11.70 2.89
N CYS A 149 6.33 11.89 3.06
CA CYS A 149 5.44 12.31 1.99
C CYS A 149 4.62 13.55 2.36
N SER A 150 4.73 14.62 1.56
CA SER A 150 3.94 15.84 1.65
C SER A 150 2.80 15.82 0.64
N VAL A 151 1.55 15.87 1.10
CA VAL A 151 0.35 15.78 0.25
C VAL A 151 0.18 17.03 -0.61
N LYS A 152 0.19 16.86 -1.92
CA LYS A 152 0.00 17.95 -2.91
C LYS A 152 -1.44 18.03 -3.41
N LYS A 153 -2.07 16.88 -3.70
CA LYS A 153 -3.44 16.82 -4.21
C LYS A 153 -4.24 15.73 -3.50
N THR A 154 -5.53 15.90 -3.48
CA THR A 154 -6.47 14.91 -2.96
C THR A 154 -7.58 14.74 -4.00
N LEU A 155 -7.93 13.48 -4.31
CA LEU A 155 -8.93 13.10 -5.30
C LEU A 155 -9.96 12.17 -4.67
N GLU A 156 -11.22 12.53 -4.73
CA GLU A 156 -12.32 11.67 -4.28
C GLU A 156 -12.72 10.68 -5.38
N LEU A 157 -12.68 9.37 -5.07
CA LEU A 157 -12.90 8.28 -6.01
C LEU A 157 -13.97 7.30 -5.48
N GLY A 158 -15.18 7.78 -5.26
CA GLY A 158 -16.26 6.94 -4.70
C GLY A 158 -15.92 6.44 -3.30
N SER A 159 -15.64 5.13 -3.13
CA SER A 159 -15.35 4.51 -1.82
C SER A 159 -14.00 4.92 -1.21
N HIS A 160 -13.08 5.47 -1.98
CA HIS A 160 -11.75 5.87 -1.54
C HIS A 160 -11.46 7.30 -1.93
N THR A 161 -10.63 7.94 -1.14
CA THR A 161 -9.96 9.20 -1.47
C THR A 161 -8.49 8.91 -1.71
N MET A 162 -7.98 9.34 -2.86
CA MET A 162 -6.56 9.24 -3.21
C MET A 162 -5.83 10.50 -2.73
N PHE A 163 -4.78 10.31 -1.94
CA PHE A 163 -3.82 11.34 -1.59
C PHE A 163 -2.60 11.20 -2.49
N ILE A 164 -2.30 12.23 -3.24
CA ILE A 164 -1.14 12.35 -4.13
C ILE A 164 -0.10 13.19 -3.39
N ALA A 165 1.07 12.61 -3.14
CA ALA A 165 2.09 13.23 -2.30
C ALA A 165 3.46 13.19 -2.96
N GLU A 166 4.23 14.26 -2.77
CA GLU A 166 5.65 14.32 -3.09
C GLU A 166 6.46 13.62 -2.00
N VAL A 167 7.43 12.82 -2.40
CA VAL A 167 8.42 12.22 -1.50
C VAL A 167 9.49 13.26 -1.20
N VAL A 168 9.47 13.80 0.00
CA VAL A 168 10.37 14.89 0.42
C VAL A 168 11.64 14.37 1.09
N ALA A 169 11.65 13.14 1.59
CA ALA A 169 12.83 12.46 2.11
C ALA A 169 12.64 10.93 2.06
N VAL A 170 13.77 10.21 2.00
CA VAL A 170 13.81 8.75 2.04
C VAL A 170 14.82 8.33 3.11
N GLN A 171 14.38 7.50 4.06
CA GLN A 171 15.25 6.88 5.03
C GLN A 171 15.35 5.38 4.74
N VAL A 172 16.53 4.82 4.86
CA VAL A 172 16.80 3.40 4.62
C VAL A 172 17.61 2.81 5.76
N ASN A 173 17.37 1.52 6.06
CA ASN A 173 18.18 0.81 7.02
C ASN A 173 19.64 0.78 6.54
N ALA A 174 20.57 1.23 7.38
CA ALA A 174 22.00 1.29 7.07
C ALA A 174 22.56 -0.07 6.63
N GLY A 175 22.05 -1.19 7.14
CA GLY A 175 22.43 -2.54 6.73
C GLY A 175 22.10 -2.89 5.28
N LEU A 176 21.27 -2.08 4.59
CA LEU A 176 20.98 -2.23 3.16
C LEU A 176 21.94 -1.43 2.28
N MET A 177 22.82 -0.59 2.84
CA MET A 177 23.85 0.10 2.08
C MET A 177 25.07 -0.80 1.88
N THR A 178 25.51 -0.92 0.64
CA THR A 178 26.78 -1.61 0.34
C THR A 178 27.98 -0.72 0.63
N PRO A 179 29.18 -1.26 0.79
CA PRO A 179 30.41 -0.45 0.96
C PRO A 179 30.65 0.55 -0.20
N SER A 180 30.12 0.26 -1.40
CA SER A 180 30.20 1.16 -2.56
C SER A 180 29.09 2.23 -2.60
N GLY A 181 28.28 2.37 -1.53
CA GLY A 181 27.21 3.36 -1.47
C GLY A 181 25.92 2.97 -2.24
N ARG A 182 25.81 1.73 -2.77
CA ARG A 182 24.61 1.26 -3.45
C ARG A 182 23.58 0.75 -2.44
N LEU A 183 22.31 1.11 -2.61
CA LEU A 183 21.20 0.53 -1.88
C LEU A 183 20.89 -0.89 -2.40
N ALA A 184 21.02 -1.89 -1.52
CA ALA A 184 20.74 -3.30 -1.81
C ALA A 184 19.31 -3.67 -1.35
N LEU A 185 18.29 -3.02 -1.93
CA LEU A 185 16.88 -3.20 -1.54
C LEU A 185 16.40 -4.64 -1.73
N GLU A 186 17.02 -5.39 -2.62
CA GLU A 186 16.78 -6.84 -2.81
C GLU A 186 17.04 -7.68 -1.55
N LYS A 187 17.80 -7.16 -0.57
CA LYS A 187 18.08 -7.80 0.71
C LYS A 187 17.06 -7.45 1.81
N ALA A 188 16.16 -6.53 1.55
CA ALA A 188 15.19 -6.04 2.54
C ALA A 188 14.09 -7.07 2.86
N GLY A 189 13.96 -8.14 2.09
CA GLY A 189 12.92 -9.16 2.29
C GLY A 189 11.52 -8.59 2.13
N LEU A 190 11.30 -7.83 1.06
CA LEU A 190 10.01 -7.15 0.81
C LEU A 190 8.88 -8.14 0.58
N ALA A 191 7.66 -7.69 0.86
CA ALA A 191 6.42 -8.42 0.66
C ALA A 191 5.52 -7.76 -0.37
N ALA A 192 4.62 -8.55 -0.96
CA ALA A 192 3.55 -8.11 -1.84
C ALA A 192 2.20 -8.61 -1.33
N PHE A 193 1.14 -7.91 -1.70
CA PHE A 193 -0.24 -8.30 -1.44
C PHE A 193 -0.91 -8.73 -2.75
N ALA A 194 -1.55 -9.88 -2.74
CA ALA A 194 -2.31 -10.37 -3.89
C ALA A 194 -3.54 -11.13 -3.44
N HIS A 195 -4.70 -10.68 -3.92
CA HIS A 195 -5.98 -11.39 -3.78
C HIS A 195 -6.31 -11.86 -2.34
N GLY A 196 -6.08 -10.99 -1.36
CA GLY A 196 -6.36 -11.27 0.05
C GLY A 196 -5.23 -11.98 0.81
N GLY A 197 -4.08 -12.24 0.17
CA GLY A 197 -2.92 -12.87 0.79
C GLY A 197 -1.67 -12.02 0.74
N TYR A 198 -0.73 -12.31 1.63
CA TYR A 198 0.61 -11.71 1.67
C TYR A 198 1.64 -12.71 1.13
N TYR A 199 2.57 -12.23 0.31
CA TYR A 199 3.57 -13.06 -0.36
C TYR A 199 4.95 -12.44 -0.22
N ALA A 200 5.97 -13.27 -0.01
CA ALA A 200 7.35 -12.84 -0.15
C ALA A 200 7.70 -12.66 -1.63
N LEU A 201 8.58 -11.71 -1.95
CA LEU A 201 9.18 -11.65 -3.27
C LEU A 201 10.09 -12.85 -3.47
N GLY A 202 9.91 -13.54 -4.58
CA GLY A 202 10.68 -14.72 -4.94
C GLY A 202 12.06 -14.40 -5.53
N LYS A 203 12.64 -15.40 -6.22
CA LYS A 203 13.93 -15.28 -6.89
C LYS A 203 13.92 -14.17 -7.95
N LYS A 204 14.98 -13.38 -8.01
CA LYS A 204 15.21 -12.40 -9.08
C LYS A 204 15.24 -13.09 -10.44
N LEU A 205 14.40 -12.63 -11.37
CA LEU A 205 14.27 -13.20 -12.71
C LEU A 205 15.16 -12.51 -13.74
N GLY A 206 15.52 -11.25 -13.51
CA GLY A 206 16.31 -10.44 -14.42
C GLY A 206 16.55 -9.04 -13.85
N PHE A 207 16.98 -8.12 -14.70
CA PHE A 207 17.12 -6.70 -14.40
C PHE A 207 16.54 -5.88 -15.57
N PHE A 208 16.24 -4.60 -15.32
CA PHE A 208 15.66 -3.75 -16.36
C PHE A 208 16.58 -3.67 -17.58
N GLY A 209 16.07 -4.01 -18.76
CA GLY A 209 16.82 -4.03 -20.02
C GLY A 209 17.57 -5.35 -20.32
N TYR A 210 17.50 -6.38 -19.47
CA TYR A 210 18.21 -7.65 -19.72
C TYR A 210 17.79 -8.35 -21.02
N SER A 211 16.55 -8.14 -21.47
CA SER A 211 16.00 -8.78 -22.68
C SER A 211 16.62 -8.27 -24.00
N VAL A 212 17.15 -7.06 -23.97
CA VAL A 212 17.77 -6.38 -25.16
C VAL A 212 19.30 -6.28 -25.06
N GLN A 213 19.89 -6.89 -24.04
CA GLN A 213 21.33 -6.88 -23.85
C GLN A 213 22.02 -7.73 -24.93
N LYS A 214 22.91 -7.09 -25.72
CA LYS A 214 23.72 -7.81 -26.69
C LYS A 214 24.66 -8.81 -25.95
N LYS A 215 24.66 -10.08 -26.37
CA LYS A 215 25.66 -11.05 -25.88
C LYS A 215 27.05 -10.49 -26.21
N LYS A 216 27.90 -10.30 -25.19
CA LYS A 216 29.33 -10.03 -25.45
C LYS A 216 29.87 -11.20 -26.24
N THR A 217 30.16 -11.01 -27.51
CA THR A 217 30.89 -11.98 -28.33
C THR A 217 32.33 -11.96 -27.80
N ASN A 218 32.72 -13.01 -27.06
CA ASN A 218 34.13 -13.22 -26.76
C ASN A 218 34.84 -13.46 -28.09
N ARG A 219 35.44 -12.41 -28.66
CA ARG A 219 36.47 -12.60 -29.67
C ARG A 219 37.69 -13.23 -28.94
N LYS A 220 37.95 -14.50 -29.22
CA LYS A 220 39.23 -15.15 -28.89
C LYS A 220 40.32 -14.53 -29.73
#